data_b27fb4df61358f05626d520c13ef6cba
#
_entry.id   b27fb4df61358f05626d520c13ef6cba
#
_cell.length_a   1.000
_cell.length_b   1.000
_cell.length_c   1.000
_cell.angle_alpha   90.00
_cell.angle_beta   90.00
_cell.angle_gamma   90.00
#
_symmetry.space_group_name_H-M   'P 1'
#
loop_
_entity.id
_entity.type
_entity.pdbx_description
1 polymer ?
#
loop_
_entity_poly.entity_id
_entity_poly.type
_entity_poly.pdbx_seq_one_letter_code
_entity_poly.pdbx_strand_id
1 'polypeptide(L)'
;MPVTTYSDGTRTMTPDVGWSYNPGSAAFGTDQALLRKLIEVKSPALREMVVQEMNNSPERQLAFRIWAKNIMKTRRGGNDIRTLGFMTESIAQAVESRTGTPPARLLAMSGKNVLHADSMKHQNDGIALTPEDFGRLPAMLAKPKAVLWDKRHNNLMYIVESKDGSVQIAVNAPYSLKRQPDKLDVIVNAYRVINMDKLKSDIRGGMLEVLEGDID
;
A
#
# COMPACT_ATOMS: atom_id res chain seq x y z
N MET A 1 -12.72 18.14 6.49
CA MET A 1 -13.35 17.49 7.65
C MET A 1 -12.53 17.80 8.88
N PRO A 2 -13.14 18.23 10.00
CA PRO A 2 -12.38 18.40 11.22
C PRO A 2 -11.97 17.01 11.75
N VAL A 3 -10.67 16.82 11.91
CA VAL A 3 -10.11 15.66 12.59
C VAL A 3 -9.75 16.08 14.00
N THR A 4 -10.35 15.44 15.00
CA THR A 4 -10.00 15.65 16.40
C THR A 4 -9.03 14.55 16.83
N THR A 5 -7.85 14.93 17.31
CA THR A 5 -6.86 14.00 17.87
C THR A 5 -6.89 14.12 19.39
N TYR A 6 -7.07 13.01 20.07
CA TYR A 6 -7.04 12.91 21.53
C TYR A 6 -5.61 12.64 22.03
N SER A 7 -5.40 12.85 23.33
CA SER A 7 -4.09 12.67 23.98
C SER A 7 -3.55 11.23 23.92
N ASP A 8 -4.44 10.24 23.74
CA ASP A 8 -4.10 8.83 23.57
C ASP A 8 -3.77 8.45 22.11
N GLY A 9 -3.72 9.43 21.21
CA GLY A 9 -3.51 9.23 19.78
C GLY A 9 -4.76 8.83 19.00
N THR A 10 -5.92 8.72 19.64
CA THR A 10 -7.18 8.42 18.96
C THR A 10 -7.64 9.63 18.14
N ARG A 11 -8.08 9.38 16.91
CA ARG A 11 -8.64 10.41 16.02
C ARG A 11 -10.10 10.12 15.75
N THR A 12 -10.95 11.11 15.94
CA THR A 12 -12.34 11.07 15.50
C THR A 12 -12.47 11.83 14.20
N MET A 13 -12.87 11.17 13.14
CA MET A 13 -12.82 11.72 11.78
C MET A 13 -14.07 12.51 11.40
N THR A 14 -15.18 12.30 12.00
CA THR A 14 -16.37 13.19 11.96
C THR A 14 -17.37 12.78 13.04
N PRO A 15 -18.20 13.70 13.55
CA PRO A 15 -19.33 13.35 14.40
C PRO A 15 -20.32 12.39 13.71
N ASP A 16 -20.44 12.50 12.39
CA ASP A 16 -21.42 11.77 11.60
C ASP A 16 -21.04 10.33 11.30
N VAL A 17 -19.74 9.99 11.38
CA VAL A 17 -19.26 8.61 11.16
C VAL A 17 -19.16 7.84 12.48
N GLY A 18 -19.09 8.52 13.59
CA GLY A 18 -19.17 7.97 14.95
C GLY A 18 -18.09 6.92 15.29
N TRP A 19 -16.92 6.98 14.65
CA TRP A 19 -15.83 6.06 14.91
C TRP A 19 -14.48 6.77 15.06
N SER A 20 -13.58 6.15 15.78
CA SER A 20 -12.23 6.63 16.03
C SER A 20 -11.19 5.69 15.42
N TYR A 21 -10.08 6.27 15.04
CA TYR A 21 -8.95 5.58 14.46
C TYR A 21 -7.66 5.96 15.21
N ASN A 22 -6.92 4.95 15.66
CA ASN A 22 -5.61 5.15 16.27
C ASN A 22 -4.50 4.73 15.28
N PRO A 23 -3.93 5.68 14.54
CA PRO A 23 -2.91 5.39 13.53
C PRO A 23 -1.60 4.90 14.14
N GLY A 24 -1.32 5.22 15.40
CA GLY A 24 -0.09 4.80 16.09
C GLY A 24 -0.06 3.32 16.39
N SER A 25 -1.20 2.66 16.49
CA SER A 25 -1.25 1.21 16.71
C SER A 25 -0.82 0.43 15.49
N ALA A 26 -1.05 0.97 14.28
CA ALA A 26 -0.85 0.30 12.98
C ALA A 26 -1.22 -1.20 12.99
N ALA A 27 -2.13 -1.57 13.91
CA ALA A 27 -2.54 -2.93 14.10
C ALA A 27 -3.48 -3.32 12.97
N PHE A 28 -3.12 -4.34 12.24
CA PHE A 28 -3.85 -4.87 11.12
C PHE A 28 -5.36 -5.06 11.42
N GLY A 29 -5.71 -5.62 12.59
CA GLY A 29 -7.10 -5.81 12.99
C GLY A 29 -7.88 -4.50 13.15
N THR A 30 -7.25 -3.42 13.61
CA THR A 30 -7.85 -2.09 13.71
C THR A 30 -8.14 -1.52 12.33
N ASP A 31 -7.21 -1.66 11.39
CA ASP A 31 -7.37 -1.19 10.03
C ASP A 31 -8.46 -1.95 9.27
N GLN A 32 -8.59 -3.25 9.47
CA GLN A 32 -9.69 -4.04 8.92
C GLN A 32 -11.05 -3.62 9.48
N ALA A 33 -11.16 -3.40 10.79
CA ALA A 33 -12.39 -2.92 11.40
C ALA A 33 -12.79 -1.55 10.87
N LEU A 34 -11.79 -0.68 10.64
CA LEU A 34 -11.97 0.62 10.04
C LEU A 34 -12.50 0.52 8.60
N LEU A 35 -11.89 -0.35 7.80
CA LEU A 35 -12.30 -0.57 6.42
C LEU A 35 -13.73 -1.09 6.31
N ARG A 36 -14.15 -2.01 7.20
CA ARG A 36 -15.53 -2.49 7.25
C ARG A 36 -16.52 -1.35 7.50
N LYS A 37 -16.22 -0.47 8.44
CA LYS A 37 -17.04 0.73 8.69
C LYS A 37 -17.05 1.69 7.51
N LEU A 38 -15.90 1.85 6.84
CA LEU A 38 -15.78 2.71 5.67
C LEU A 38 -16.70 2.25 4.53
N ILE A 39 -16.84 0.94 4.32
CA ILE A 39 -17.73 0.37 3.30
C ILE A 39 -19.20 0.70 3.57
N GLU A 40 -19.59 0.86 4.84
CA GLU A 40 -20.95 1.24 5.24
C GLU A 40 -21.28 2.72 4.92
N VAL A 41 -20.28 3.55 4.70
CA VAL A 41 -20.46 4.96 4.31
C VAL A 41 -21.02 5.03 2.89
N LYS A 42 -22.27 5.52 2.75
CA LYS A 42 -22.98 5.53 1.46
C LYS A 42 -22.38 6.43 0.41
N SER A 43 -21.78 7.56 0.83
CA SER A 43 -21.18 8.54 -0.09
C SER A 43 -19.81 8.11 -0.58
N PRO A 44 -19.61 7.85 -1.88
CA PRO A 44 -18.28 7.52 -2.44
C PRO A 44 -17.25 8.63 -2.20
N ALA A 45 -17.67 9.90 -2.35
CA ALA A 45 -16.79 11.04 -2.13
C ALA A 45 -16.32 11.12 -0.68
N LEU A 46 -17.19 10.83 0.28
CA LEU A 46 -16.82 10.79 1.68
C LEU A 46 -15.87 9.63 1.98
N ARG A 47 -16.11 8.44 1.41
CA ARG A 47 -15.19 7.31 1.53
C ARG A 47 -13.81 7.67 1.02
N GLU A 48 -13.73 8.30 -0.15
CA GLU A 48 -12.45 8.70 -0.74
C GLU A 48 -11.71 9.72 0.13
N MET A 49 -12.41 10.73 0.66
CA MET A 49 -11.79 11.70 1.58
C MET A 49 -11.21 11.03 2.82
N VAL A 50 -11.92 10.05 3.39
CA VAL A 50 -11.43 9.29 4.56
C VAL A 50 -10.21 8.46 4.18
N VAL A 51 -10.22 7.77 3.04
CA VAL A 51 -9.07 7.01 2.54
C VAL A 51 -7.84 7.90 2.37
N GLN A 52 -8.01 9.07 1.76
CA GLN A 52 -6.91 10.03 1.57
C GLN A 52 -6.33 10.52 2.90
N GLU A 53 -7.19 10.85 3.87
CA GLU A 53 -6.74 11.26 5.21
C GLU A 53 -5.96 10.14 5.92
N MET A 54 -6.44 8.91 5.81
CA MET A 54 -5.77 7.75 6.41
C MET A 54 -4.42 7.47 5.74
N ASN A 55 -4.34 7.56 4.42
CA ASN A 55 -3.10 7.35 3.67
C ASN A 55 -2.04 8.42 3.98
N ASN A 56 -2.48 9.65 4.25
CA ASN A 56 -1.60 10.77 4.58
C ASN A 56 -1.23 10.85 6.09
N SER A 57 -1.67 9.90 6.94
CA SER A 57 -1.40 9.93 8.38
C SER A 57 0.11 9.83 8.70
N PRO A 58 0.73 10.87 9.32
CA PRO A 58 2.14 10.83 9.71
C PRO A 58 2.45 9.73 10.74
N GLU A 59 1.50 9.44 11.62
CA GLU A 59 1.65 8.43 12.68
C GLU A 59 1.72 7.03 12.07
N ARG A 60 0.89 6.73 11.07
CA ARG A 60 0.95 5.47 10.30
C ARG A 60 2.30 5.32 9.59
N GLN A 61 2.75 6.37 8.93
CA GLN A 61 4.04 6.39 8.24
C GLN A 61 5.19 6.16 9.20
N LEU A 62 5.15 6.78 10.38
CA LEU A 62 6.15 6.60 11.42
C LEU A 62 6.15 5.18 11.98
N ALA A 63 4.97 4.65 12.30
CA ALA A 63 4.83 3.28 12.85
C ALA A 63 5.36 2.22 11.87
N PHE A 64 5.02 2.35 10.59
CA PHE A 64 5.55 1.46 9.56
C PHE A 64 7.08 1.58 9.44
N ARG A 65 7.62 2.79 9.43
CA ARG A 65 9.06 3.05 9.34
C ARG A 65 9.83 2.39 10.48
N ILE A 66 9.34 2.52 11.71
CA ILE A 66 9.98 1.90 12.89
C ILE A 66 9.97 0.38 12.75
N TRP A 67 8.83 -0.20 12.37
CA TRP A 67 8.67 -1.62 12.18
C TRP A 67 9.59 -2.18 11.08
N ALA A 68 9.59 -1.57 9.89
CA ALA A 68 10.42 -2.00 8.77
C ALA A 68 11.91 -1.94 9.10
N LYS A 69 12.38 -0.83 9.71
CA LYS A 69 13.76 -0.70 10.18
C LYS A 69 14.16 -1.78 11.18
N ASN A 70 13.27 -2.12 12.11
CA ASN A 70 13.54 -3.19 13.07
C ASN A 70 13.70 -4.55 12.38
N ILE A 71 12.84 -4.88 11.41
CA ILE A 71 12.95 -6.12 10.61
C ILE A 71 14.27 -6.17 9.85
N MET A 72 14.61 -5.10 9.15
CA MET A 72 15.86 -5.03 8.38
C MET A 72 17.08 -5.19 9.29
N LYS A 73 17.06 -4.54 10.46
CA LYS A 73 18.15 -4.64 11.45
C LYS A 73 18.28 -6.02 12.06
N THR A 74 17.16 -6.62 12.45
CA THR A 74 17.17 -7.92 13.18
C THR A 74 17.17 -9.12 12.25
N ARG A 75 16.84 -8.92 10.96
CA ARG A 75 16.61 -9.97 9.97
C ARG A 75 15.54 -10.99 10.38
N ARG A 76 14.61 -10.57 11.24
CA ARG A 76 13.50 -11.39 11.75
C ARG A 76 12.18 -10.85 11.22
N GLY A 77 11.79 -11.27 10.00
CA GLY A 77 10.56 -10.80 9.35
C GLY A 77 9.30 -11.54 9.79
N GLY A 78 9.37 -12.86 9.85
CA GLY A 78 8.21 -13.66 10.20
C GLY A 78 6.96 -13.37 9.37
N ASN A 79 5.79 -13.74 9.90
CA ASN A 79 4.48 -13.50 9.29
C ASN A 79 3.78 -12.26 9.90
N ASP A 80 4.51 -11.44 10.65
CA ASP A 80 3.98 -10.17 11.15
C ASP A 80 3.64 -9.25 9.98
N ILE A 81 2.44 -8.67 10.00
CA ILE A 81 1.88 -7.89 8.89
C ILE A 81 1.65 -6.47 9.38
N ARG A 82 1.97 -5.51 8.52
CA ARG A 82 1.66 -4.09 8.74
C ARG A 82 0.96 -3.50 7.55
N THR A 83 0.00 -2.65 7.83
CA THR A 83 -0.70 -1.86 6.82
C THR A 83 0.16 -0.68 6.38
N LEU A 84 0.25 -0.46 5.07
CA LEU A 84 0.90 0.69 4.47
C LEU A 84 -0.10 1.76 4.08
N GLY A 85 -1.29 1.36 3.65
CA GLY A 85 -2.30 2.29 3.20
C GLY A 85 -3.57 1.58 2.75
N PHE A 86 -4.44 2.33 2.10
CA PHE A 86 -5.71 1.88 1.58
C PHE A 86 -5.79 2.15 0.08
N MET A 87 -6.34 1.20 -0.65
CA MET A 87 -6.62 1.36 -2.07
C MET A 87 -7.76 2.35 -2.27
N THR A 88 -7.60 3.27 -3.23
CA THR A 88 -8.65 4.23 -3.62
C THR A 88 -9.87 3.52 -4.21
N GLU A 89 -11.00 4.20 -4.24
CA GLU A 89 -12.23 3.66 -4.82
C GLU A 89 -12.07 3.36 -6.30
N SER A 90 -11.43 4.27 -7.06
CA SER A 90 -11.18 4.13 -8.49
C SER A 90 -10.35 2.90 -8.82
N ILE A 91 -9.26 2.69 -8.09
CA ILE A 91 -8.39 1.52 -8.28
C ILE A 91 -9.11 0.23 -7.86
N ALA A 92 -9.88 0.25 -6.78
CA ALA A 92 -10.64 -0.90 -6.34
C ALA A 92 -11.66 -1.36 -7.41
N GLN A 93 -12.39 -0.43 -8.02
CA GLN A 93 -13.31 -0.70 -9.12
C GLN A 93 -12.59 -1.22 -10.36
N ALA A 94 -11.43 -0.66 -10.67
CA ALA A 94 -10.61 -1.11 -11.80
C ALA A 94 -10.09 -2.55 -11.60
N VAL A 95 -9.73 -2.94 -10.38
CA VAL A 95 -9.34 -4.32 -10.04
C VAL A 95 -10.53 -5.25 -10.14
N GLU A 96 -11.66 -4.89 -9.53
CA GLU A 96 -12.87 -5.71 -9.56
C GLU A 96 -13.36 -6.00 -10.98
N SER A 97 -13.34 -5.00 -11.85
CA SER A 97 -13.74 -5.15 -13.27
C SER A 97 -12.85 -6.13 -14.04
N ARG A 98 -11.59 -6.33 -13.63
CA ARG A 98 -10.63 -7.22 -14.30
C ARG A 98 -10.58 -8.61 -13.70
N THR A 99 -10.81 -8.71 -12.41
CA THR A 99 -10.70 -9.98 -11.66
C THR A 99 -12.05 -10.65 -11.40
N GLY A 100 -13.15 -9.91 -11.54
CA GLY A 100 -14.49 -10.34 -11.12
C GLY A 100 -14.65 -10.48 -9.60
N THR A 101 -13.66 -10.00 -8.83
CA THR A 101 -13.65 -10.09 -7.36
C THR A 101 -13.23 -8.76 -6.76
N PRO A 102 -14.01 -8.20 -5.81
CA PRO A 102 -13.62 -6.96 -5.15
C PRO A 102 -12.32 -7.17 -4.36
N PRO A 103 -11.35 -6.23 -4.46
CA PRO A 103 -10.14 -6.27 -3.66
C PRO A 103 -10.44 -6.01 -2.19
N ALA A 104 -9.50 -6.39 -1.31
CA ALA A 104 -9.63 -6.14 0.13
C ALA A 104 -9.47 -4.66 0.49
N ARG A 105 -8.86 -3.87 -0.39
CA ARG A 105 -8.58 -2.44 -0.27
C ARG A 105 -7.56 -2.07 0.81
N LEU A 106 -7.04 -3.03 1.54
CA LEU A 106 -6.05 -2.83 2.59
C LEU A 106 -4.68 -3.26 2.08
N LEU A 107 -3.84 -2.28 1.74
CA LEU A 107 -2.47 -2.51 1.29
C LEU A 107 -1.60 -2.90 2.48
N ALA A 108 -1.11 -4.13 2.49
CA ALA A 108 -0.37 -4.69 3.61
C ALA A 108 0.93 -5.36 3.15
N MET A 109 1.94 -5.39 4.03
CA MET A 109 3.21 -6.06 3.80
C MET A 109 3.59 -6.92 4.98
N SER A 110 4.07 -8.14 4.72
CA SER A 110 4.61 -9.00 5.75
C SER A 110 6.09 -8.72 6.00
N GLY A 111 6.57 -9.01 7.18
CA GLY A 111 8.00 -8.91 7.48
C GLY A 111 8.87 -9.79 6.58
N LYS A 112 8.34 -10.89 6.09
CA LYS A 112 8.96 -11.74 5.08
C LYS A 112 9.18 -11.00 3.76
N ASN A 113 8.19 -10.21 3.32
CA ASN A 113 8.27 -9.44 2.09
C ASN A 113 9.23 -8.25 2.21
N VAL A 114 9.36 -7.65 3.41
CA VAL A 114 10.43 -6.67 3.70
C VAL A 114 11.80 -7.29 3.47
N LEU A 115 12.06 -8.49 4.03
CA LEU A 115 13.34 -9.17 3.86
C LEU A 115 13.58 -9.64 2.42
N HIS A 116 12.51 -10.00 1.69
CA HIS A 116 12.63 -10.36 0.28
C HIS A 116 13.04 -9.16 -0.58
N ALA A 117 12.42 -8.02 -0.37
CA ALA A 117 12.75 -6.79 -1.08
C ALA A 117 14.15 -6.25 -0.74
N ASP A 118 14.69 -6.58 0.44
CA ASP A 118 16.07 -6.31 0.88
C ASP A 118 16.99 -7.54 0.73
N SER A 119 16.68 -8.44 -0.19
CA SER A 119 17.49 -9.65 -0.40
C SER A 119 18.84 -9.35 -1.05
N MET A 120 19.82 -10.22 -0.80
CA MET A 120 21.14 -10.15 -1.46
C MET A 120 21.04 -10.13 -2.98
N LYS A 121 20.07 -10.83 -3.55
CA LYS A 121 19.81 -10.79 -5.00
C LYS A 121 19.46 -9.36 -5.43
N HIS A 122 18.48 -8.72 -4.79
CA HIS A 122 18.10 -7.34 -5.12
C HIS A 122 19.26 -6.35 -4.90
N GLN A 123 20.08 -6.56 -3.87
CA GLN A 123 21.28 -5.75 -3.63
C GLN A 123 22.30 -5.91 -4.75
N ASN A 124 22.59 -7.14 -5.17
CA ASN A 124 23.54 -7.44 -6.26
C ASN A 124 23.02 -6.91 -7.61
N ASP A 125 21.72 -6.95 -7.84
CA ASP A 125 21.07 -6.44 -9.05
C ASP A 125 20.92 -4.88 -9.02
N GLY A 126 21.30 -4.22 -7.93
CA GLY A 126 21.19 -2.76 -7.76
C GLY A 126 19.77 -2.24 -7.65
N ILE A 127 18.79 -3.11 -7.37
CA ILE A 127 17.35 -2.78 -7.31
C ILE A 127 16.78 -2.76 -5.88
N ALA A 128 17.59 -3.12 -4.87
CA ALA A 128 17.14 -3.10 -3.49
C ALA A 128 16.76 -1.68 -3.03
N LEU A 129 15.71 -1.62 -2.21
CA LEU A 129 15.34 -0.37 -1.53
C LEU A 129 16.27 -0.10 -0.36
N THR A 130 16.58 1.18 -0.14
CA THR A 130 17.27 1.60 1.07
C THR A 130 16.33 1.52 2.29
N PRO A 131 16.87 1.46 3.53
CA PRO A 131 16.06 1.55 4.73
C PRO A 131 15.22 2.83 4.82
N GLU A 132 15.68 3.91 4.18
CA GLU A 132 14.93 5.16 4.09
C GLU A 132 13.74 5.03 3.14
N ASP A 133 13.92 4.43 1.96
CA ASP A 133 12.84 4.18 1.01
C ASP A 133 11.76 3.31 1.64
N PHE A 134 12.15 2.22 2.33
CA PHE A 134 11.19 1.39 3.06
C PHE A 134 10.38 2.20 4.06
N GLY A 135 11.04 3.06 4.83
CA GLY A 135 10.35 3.92 5.80
C GLY A 135 9.35 4.90 5.17
N ARG A 136 9.49 5.17 3.87
CA ARG A 136 8.64 6.11 3.12
C ARG A 136 7.57 5.43 2.28
N LEU A 137 7.57 4.09 2.17
CA LEU A 137 6.59 3.37 1.34
C LEU A 137 5.13 3.80 1.57
N PRO A 138 4.63 3.98 2.82
CA PRO A 138 3.27 4.46 3.03
C PRO A 138 3.01 5.83 2.42
N ALA A 139 3.96 6.78 2.58
CA ALA A 139 3.83 8.12 2.00
C ALA A 139 3.89 8.11 0.47
N MET A 140 4.72 7.24 -0.10
CA MET A 140 4.83 7.06 -1.55
C MET A 140 3.55 6.45 -2.13
N LEU A 141 2.97 5.44 -1.47
CA LEU A 141 1.71 4.82 -1.89
C LEU A 141 0.50 5.75 -1.77
N ALA A 142 0.56 6.73 -0.87
CA ALA A 142 -0.50 7.74 -0.74
C ALA A 142 -0.57 8.69 -1.94
N LYS A 143 0.53 8.82 -2.70
CA LYS A 143 0.65 9.71 -3.87
C LYS A 143 1.47 9.03 -4.96
N PRO A 144 0.95 7.97 -5.59
CA PRO A 144 1.67 7.30 -6.66
C PRO A 144 1.78 8.21 -7.88
N LYS A 145 2.87 8.09 -8.63
CA LYS A 145 3.01 8.71 -9.96
C LYS A 145 2.05 8.06 -10.95
N ALA A 146 1.98 6.73 -10.91
CA ALA A 146 1.04 5.96 -11.71
C ALA A 146 0.67 4.65 -11.01
N VAL A 147 -0.51 4.13 -11.35
CA VAL A 147 -0.96 2.79 -10.99
C VAL A 147 -1.23 2.02 -12.27
N LEU A 148 -0.61 0.87 -12.41
CA LEU A 148 -0.67 0.03 -13.58
C LEU A 148 -1.29 -1.33 -13.24
N TRP A 149 -1.90 -1.95 -14.26
CA TRP A 149 -2.32 -3.35 -14.22
C TRP A 149 -1.36 -4.21 -15.04
N ASP A 150 -0.70 -5.17 -14.40
CA ASP A 150 0.13 -6.17 -15.07
C ASP A 150 -0.75 -7.34 -15.51
N LYS A 151 -1.00 -7.43 -16.82
CA LYS A 151 -1.83 -8.48 -17.42
C LYS A 151 -1.19 -9.86 -17.38
N ARG A 152 0.15 -9.93 -17.29
CA ARG A 152 0.85 -11.22 -17.24
C ARG A 152 0.73 -11.89 -15.87
N HIS A 153 0.85 -11.07 -14.82
CA HIS A 153 0.86 -11.57 -13.45
C HIS A 153 -0.46 -11.35 -12.72
N ASN A 154 -1.40 -10.66 -13.38
CA ASN A 154 -2.72 -10.38 -12.83
C ASN A 154 -2.64 -9.63 -11.50
N ASN A 155 -1.79 -8.61 -11.44
CA ASN A 155 -1.56 -7.83 -10.24
C ASN A 155 -1.46 -6.32 -10.50
N LEU A 156 -1.57 -5.54 -9.43
CA LEU A 156 -1.33 -4.10 -9.46
C LEU A 156 0.14 -3.78 -9.33
N MET A 157 0.54 -2.70 -9.97
CA MET A 157 1.88 -2.16 -9.92
C MET A 157 1.79 -0.66 -9.66
N TYR A 158 2.22 -0.22 -8.47
CA TYR A 158 2.34 1.19 -8.14
C TYR A 158 3.72 1.68 -8.54
N ILE A 159 3.77 2.73 -9.31
CA ILE A 159 5.00 3.46 -9.63
C ILE A 159 5.02 4.71 -8.76
N VAL A 160 6.03 4.83 -7.94
CA VAL A 160 6.18 5.91 -6.96
C VAL A 160 7.55 6.56 -7.12
N GLU A 161 7.65 7.83 -6.73
CA GLU A 161 8.92 8.56 -6.81
C GLU A 161 9.69 8.47 -5.49
N SER A 162 10.95 8.13 -5.60
CA SER A 162 11.97 8.20 -4.55
C SER A 162 12.94 9.34 -4.86
N LYS A 163 13.77 9.70 -3.90
CA LYS A 163 14.86 10.68 -4.12
C LYS A 163 15.85 10.25 -5.21
N ASP A 164 16.04 8.94 -5.34
CA ASP A 164 17.02 8.34 -6.23
C ASP A 164 16.39 7.66 -7.45
N GLY A 165 15.20 8.10 -7.88
CA GLY A 165 14.49 7.57 -9.05
C GLY A 165 13.16 6.90 -8.70
N SER A 166 12.60 6.17 -9.66
CA SER A 166 11.30 5.52 -9.48
C SER A 166 11.42 4.18 -8.76
N VAL A 167 10.42 3.88 -7.94
CA VAL A 167 10.24 2.59 -7.26
C VAL A 167 8.97 1.94 -7.76
N GLN A 168 9.05 0.66 -8.07
CA GLN A 168 7.92 -0.18 -8.39
C GLN A 168 7.49 -0.99 -7.17
N ILE A 169 6.20 -0.99 -6.88
CA ILE A 169 5.59 -1.76 -5.81
C ILE A 169 4.55 -2.68 -6.41
N ALA A 170 4.81 -3.99 -6.40
CA ALA A 170 3.88 -4.99 -6.89
C ALA A 170 2.93 -5.43 -5.78
N VAL A 171 1.62 -5.34 -6.06
CA VAL A 171 0.54 -5.68 -5.14
C VAL A 171 -0.29 -6.81 -5.72
N ASN A 172 -0.36 -7.92 -5.02
CA ASN A 172 -1.24 -9.03 -5.36
C ASN A 172 -2.60 -8.84 -4.66
N ALA A 173 -3.65 -8.64 -5.45
CA ALA A 173 -5.00 -8.39 -4.98
C ALA A 173 -6.01 -9.29 -5.72
N PRO A 174 -6.96 -9.91 -5.01
CA PRO A 174 -6.98 -10.14 -3.55
C PRO A 174 -6.15 -11.37 -3.18
N TYR A 175 -5.39 -11.30 -2.13
CA TYR A 175 -4.53 -12.39 -1.67
C TYR A 175 -5.03 -12.98 -0.34
N SER A 176 -5.10 -14.32 -0.26
CA SER A 176 -5.46 -15.02 0.96
C SER A 176 -4.22 -15.51 1.70
N LEU A 177 -3.95 -14.94 2.86
CA LEU A 177 -2.88 -15.42 3.72
C LEU A 177 -3.30 -16.69 4.46
N LYS A 178 -2.39 -17.66 4.53
CA LYS A 178 -2.63 -18.85 5.35
C LYS A 178 -2.90 -18.44 6.80
N ARG A 179 -3.96 -18.98 7.41
CA ARG A 179 -4.40 -18.73 8.78
C ARG A 179 -4.99 -17.35 9.07
N GLN A 180 -5.33 -16.59 8.03
CA GLN A 180 -6.10 -15.35 8.19
C GLN A 180 -7.43 -15.50 7.48
N PRO A 181 -8.57 -15.24 8.16
CA PRO A 181 -9.90 -15.42 7.56
C PRO A 181 -10.20 -14.37 6.48
N ASP A 182 -9.56 -13.21 6.58
CA ASP A 182 -9.82 -12.10 5.69
C ASP A 182 -8.80 -12.03 4.54
N LYS A 183 -9.29 -11.68 3.35
CA LYS A 183 -8.44 -11.40 2.20
C LYS A 183 -7.70 -10.06 2.39
N LEU A 184 -6.53 -9.94 1.79
CA LEU A 184 -5.67 -8.75 1.81
C LEU A 184 -5.17 -8.43 0.42
N ASP A 185 -4.82 -7.18 0.20
CA ASP A 185 -4.01 -6.79 -0.95
C ASP A 185 -2.55 -6.73 -0.48
N VAL A 186 -1.82 -7.81 -0.76
CA VAL A 186 -0.47 -7.99 -0.22
C VAL A 186 0.57 -7.40 -1.16
N ILE A 187 1.40 -6.51 -0.65
CA ILE A 187 2.61 -6.07 -1.33
C ILE A 187 3.59 -7.24 -1.32
N VAL A 188 3.74 -7.86 -2.48
CA VAL A 188 4.59 -9.05 -2.65
C VAL A 188 6.02 -8.67 -2.93
N ASN A 189 6.25 -7.51 -3.55
CA ASN A 189 7.59 -7.02 -3.87
C ASN A 189 7.62 -5.49 -3.98
N ALA A 190 8.79 -4.91 -3.71
CA ALA A 190 9.07 -3.50 -3.92
C ALA A 190 10.55 -3.37 -4.30
N TYR A 191 10.85 -2.69 -5.42
CA TYR A 191 12.20 -2.53 -5.92
C TYR A 191 12.35 -1.28 -6.81
N ARG A 192 13.59 -0.84 -7.03
CA ARG A 192 13.89 0.29 -7.90
C ARG A 192 13.67 -0.06 -9.37
N VAL A 193 13.09 0.86 -10.11
CA VAL A 193 12.97 0.75 -11.57
C VAL A 193 14.27 1.22 -12.20
N ILE A 194 15.06 0.29 -12.72
CA ILE A 194 16.34 0.58 -13.37
C ILE A 194 16.20 0.80 -14.89
N ASN A 195 15.06 0.45 -15.47
CA ASN A 195 14.83 0.56 -16.90
C ASN A 195 13.42 1.10 -17.19
N MET A 196 13.30 2.42 -17.21
CA MET A 196 12.06 3.12 -17.54
C MET A 196 11.63 2.91 -18.98
N ASP A 197 12.58 2.77 -19.94
CA ASP A 197 12.25 2.54 -21.34
C ASP A 197 11.56 1.19 -21.54
N LYS A 198 11.99 0.17 -20.77
CA LYS A 198 11.31 -1.11 -20.77
C LYS A 198 9.90 -0.97 -20.22
N LEU A 199 9.69 -0.26 -19.12
CA LEU A 199 8.37 -0.02 -18.55
C LEU A 199 7.46 0.68 -19.57
N LYS A 200 7.93 1.74 -20.23
CA LYS A 200 7.21 2.45 -21.30
C LYS A 200 6.93 1.53 -22.50
N SER A 201 7.88 0.65 -22.85
CA SER A 201 7.68 -0.33 -23.94
C SER A 201 6.61 -1.36 -23.59
N ASP A 202 6.58 -1.86 -22.34
CA ASP A 202 5.58 -2.82 -21.88
C ASP A 202 4.17 -2.19 -21.84
N ILE A 203 4.06 -0.88 -21.54
CA ILE A 203 2.81 -0.13 -21.64
C ILE A 203 2.36 -0.01 -23.12
N ARG A 204 3.26 0.45 -24.00
CA ARG A 204 2.95 0.55 -25.44
C ARG A 204 2.59 -0.79 -26.08
N GLY A 205 3.23 -1.86 -25.63
CA GLY A 205 2.95 -3.22 -26.05
C GLY A 205 1.68 -3.83 -25.44
N GLY A 206 0.96 -3.08 -24.59
CA GLY A 206 -0.29 -3.53 -23.98
C GLY A 206 -0.15 -4.61 -22.90
N MET A 207 1.09 -4.89 -22.46
CA MET A 207 1.39 -5.82 -21.36
C MET A 207 1.02 -5.20 -20.00
N LEU A 208 1.27 -3.90 -19.88
CA LEU A 208 0.88 -3.06 -18.76
C LEU A 208 -0.19 -2.07 -19.23
N GLU A 209 -1.19 -1.87 -18.40
CA GLU A 209 -2.27 -0.93 -18.64
C GLU A 209 -2.26 0.15 -17.56
N VAL A 210 -2.26 1.40 -17.96
CA VAL A 210 -2.33 2.54 -17.01
C VAL A 210 -3.75 2.64 -16.49
N LEU A 211 -3.92 2.54 -15.17
CA LEU A 211 -5.20 2.72 -14.48
C LEU A 211 -5.36 4.15 -13.98
N GLU A 212 -4.27 4.74 -13.49
CA GLU A 212 -4.25 6.09 -12.92
C GLU A 212 -2.85 6.70 -13.08
N GLY A 213 -2.78 8.03 -13.26
CA GLY A 213 -1.53 8.76 -13.37
C GLY A 213 -0.85 8.67 -14.73
N ASP A 214 0.43 9.03 -14.77
CA ASP A 214 1.24 9.09 -15.99
C ASP A 214 2.68 8.60 -15.74
N ILE A 215 3.31 8.04 -16.79
CA ILE A 215 4.69 7.51 -16.75
C ILE A 215 5.66 8.38 -17.57
N ASP A 216 5.18 9.42 -18.22
CA ASP A 216 6.02 10.32 -19.03
C ASP A 216 6.96 11.23 -18.24
#